data_91a01056a91b8159a5d1659da8e7344a
#
_entry.id   91a01056a91b8159a5d1659da8e7344a
#
_cell.length_a   1.000
_cell.length_b   1.000
_cell.length_c   1.000
_cell.angle_alpha   90.00
_cell.angle_beta   90.00
_cell.angle_gamma   90.00
#
_symmetry.space_group_name_H-M   'P 1'
#
loop_
_entity.id
_entity.type
_entity.pdbx_description
1 polymer ?
#
loop_
_entity_poly.entity_id
_entity_poly.type
_entity_poly.pdbx_seq_one_letter_code
_entity_poly.pdbx_strand_id
1 'polypeptide(L)'
;MNKYILFSIFTLFINCNKSETKQIKAAVVSARQEASDIGLNIIAKGGNAFDAMIATDLALSVCYPNAGNIAGGGFLVYRTTDGKFGSLDYREKAPEQATRDMYLDSDGNVISGKSTIGGLAVGIPGTIAGLYEIHKKFGTMPWKDLVQPAINLAKNGYKVTNKQKRSFDSKKEDFIKINGKNTFYATDYKIDDLVINLPLANTLKLIQDKGRAGFYKGINADRLIQRVKETGGIITGNDLASYSPVWRTPIQFKYKELLITSMSPPSSGGICLGQMLEMIEPFDISQYGHNSLKSIQLMVEAERRSYADRAEFLGDPDFIEVPQKKLLDSIYLSDRMKSFNWDNATLSNEINPGNIIFKESEETTHYSIIDKLGNAISVTTTLNGSYGSKVFVEDGGYFLNNEMDDFSSKPGVPNMFGLLGSEANSIMPGKRMLSSMTPTIVEKNNKLYMILGTPGGSTIITSVFQTILNAYEFKMSMQEAVNAARFHHQWKPDVVILEPKKFDSDLIFKLKEKGYNIEEKFSRIIGRVDAIMVDEDGNISTGADPRGDDFSSVLK
;
A
#
# COMPACT_ATOMS: atom_id res chain seq x y z
N MET A 1 36.99 -39.01 -72.70
CA MET A 1 35.59 -38.55 -72.46
C MET A 1 35.41 -38.43 -70.98
N ASN A 2 35.70 -37.22 -70.43
CA ASN A 2 35.57 -36.91 -68.97
C ASN A 2 34.22 -36.21 -68.73
N LYS A 3 33.39 -36.81 -67.88
CA LYS A 3 32.15 -36.21 -67.39
C LYS A 3 32.47 -35.50 -66.07
N TYR A 4 32.38 -34.17 -66.06
CA TYR A 4 32.35 -33.37 -64.83
C TYR A 4 30.92 -33.36 -64.32
N ILE A 5 30.72 -33.84 -63.08
CA ILE A 5 29.50 -33.66 -62.31
C ILE A 5 29.63 -32.39 -61.45
N LEU A 6 28.83 -31.39 -61.76
CA LEU A 6 28.73 -30.13 -60.98
C LEU A 6 27.79 -30.38 -59.81
N PHE A 7 28.32 -30.35 -58.57
CA PHE A 7 27.53 -30.41 -57.35
C PHE A 7 27.16 -28.96 -56.93
N SER A 8 25.89 -28.62 -57.10
CA SER A 8 25.35 -27.32 -56.70
C SER A 8 24.97 -27.38 -55.22
N ILE A 9 25.71 -26.71 -54.32
CA ILE A 9 25.40 -26.59 -52.91
C ILE A 9 24.38 -25.46 -52.75
N PHE A 10 23.15 -25.84 -52.46
CA PHE A 10 22.07 -24.91 -52.09
C PHE A 10 22.19 -24.59 -50.59
N THR A 11 22.80 -23.45 -50.25
CA THR A 11 22.84 -22.91 -48.87
C THR A 11 21.48 -22.26 -48.54
N LEU A 12 20.65 -22.98 -47.76
CA LEU A 12 19.47 -22.41 -47.14
C LEU A 12 19.88 -21.44 -46.04
N PHE A 13 19.75 -20.14 -46.29
CA PHE A 13 19.76 -19.13 -45.27
C PHE A 13 18.44 -19.20 -44.51
N ILE A 14 18.45 -19.85 -43.33
CA ILE A 14 17.37 -19.72 -42.35
C ILE A 14 17.49 -18.33 -41.73
N ASN A 15 16.69 -17.39 -42.24
CA ASN A 15 16.52 -16.06 -41.65
C ASN A 15 15.69 -16.24 -40.38
N CYS A 16 16.37 -16.42 -39.25
CA CYS A 16 15.74 -16.40 -37.94
C CYS A 16 15.38 -14.92 -37.62
N ASN A 17 14.17 -14.51 -38.02
CA ASN A 17 13.59 -13.25 -37.57
C ASN A 17 13.40 -13.35 -36.04
N LYS A 18 14.42 -13.01 -35.25
CA LYS A 18 14.22 -12.60 -33.88
C LYS A 18 13.33 -11.36 -33.94
N SER A 19 12.07 -11.50 -33.57
CA SER A 19 11.25 -10.34 -33.23
C SER A 19 12.01 -9.58 -32.12
N GLU A 20 12.58 -8.43 -32.44
CA GLU A 20 13.12 -7.51 -31.42
C GLU A 20 11.95 -7.15 -30.49
N THR A 21 11.87 -7.82 -29.37
CA THR A 21 11.01 -7.38 -28.26
C THR A 21 11.57 -6.03 -27.84
N LYS A 22 10.88 -4.94 -28.21
CA LYS A 22 11.29 -3.57 -27.84
C LYS A 22 11.41 -3.53 -26.32
N GLN A 23 12.62 -3.20 -25.84
CA GLN A 23 12.93 -3.08 -24.41
C GLN A 23 12.01 -2.03 -23.76
N ILE A 24 11.42 -2.35 -22.61
CA ILE A 24 10.62 -1.39 -21.83
C ILE A 24 11.56 -0.33 -21.27
N LYS A 25 11.21 0.95 -21.47
CA LYS A 25 11.99 2.13 -21.04
C LYS A 25 11.40 2.81 -19.81
N ALA A 26 10.11 2.65 -19.58
CA ALA A 26 9.40 3.18 -18.43
C ALA A 26 8.15 2.35 -18.16
N ALA A 27 7.70 2.34 -16.91
CA ALA A 27 6.51 1.61 -16.50
C ALA A 27 5.78 2.33 -15.36
N VAL A 28 4.45 2.20 -15.35
CA VAL A 28 3.56 2.57 -14.26
C VAL A 28 2.65 1.38 -13.98
N VAL A 29 2.65 0.89 -12.76
CA VAL A 29 1.78 -0.20 -12.29
C VAL A 29 0.91 0.34 -11.17
N SER A 30 -0.40 0.24 -11.30
CA SER A 30 -1.37 0.75 -10.33
C SER A 30 -2.70 -0.02 -10.36
N ALA A 31 -3.55 0.24 -9.37
CA ALA A 31 -4.85 -0.42 -9.19
C ALA A 31 -5.85 -0.25 -10.35
N ARG A 32 -5.56 0.61 -11.34
CA ARG A 32 -6.47 0.88 -12.47
C ARG A 32 -5.72 1.25 -13.74
N GLN A 33 -6.19 0.70 -14.86
CA GLN A 33 -5.62 1.00 -16.18
C GLN A 33 -5.63 2.50 -16.50
N GLU A 34 -6.72 3.19 -16.21
CA GLU A 34 -6.86 4.63 -16.50
C GLU A 34 -5.76 5.44 -15.80
N ALA A 35 -5.43 5.09 -14.56
CA ALA A 35 -4.39 5.78 -13.78
C ALA A 35 -2.97 5.43 -14.29
N SER A 36 -2.72 4.15 -14.58
CA SER A 36 -1.43 3.70 -15.14
C SER A 36 -1.17 4.35 -16.51
N ASP A 37 -2.18 4.42 -17.38
CA ASP A 37 -2.07 5.06 -18.70
C ASP A 37 -1.83 6.57 -18.59
N ILE A 38 -2.52 7.25 -17.67
CA ILE A 38 -2.30 8.68 -17.39
C ILE A 38 -0.87 8.93 -16.93
N GLY A 39 -0.37 8.18 -15.94
CA GLY A 39 1.01 8.31 -15.46
C GLY A 39 2.04 8.06 -16.57
N LEU A 40 1.86 7.01 -17.36
CA LEU A 40 2.74 6.71 -18.48
C LEU A 40 2.72 7.80 -19.56
N ASN A 41 1.56 8.39 -19.85
CA ASN A 41 1.45 9.50 -20.79
C ASN A 41 2.20 10.76 -20.33
N ILE A 42 2.28 11.01 -19.02
CA ILE A 42 3.11 12.09 -18.48
C ILE A 42 4.59 11.82 -18.79
N ILE A 43 5.09 10.59 -18.54
CA ILE A 43 6.46 10.20 -18.89
C ILE A 43 6.71 10.30 -20.41
N ALA A 44 5.75 9.88 -21.21
CA ALA A 44 5.86 9.96 -22.68
C ALA A 44 6.01 11.39 -23.18
N LYS A 45 5.34 12.35 -22.54
CA LYS A 45 5.39 13.79 -22.82
C LYS A 45 6.67 14.49 -22.26
N GLY A 46 7.56 13.77 -21.61
CA GLY A 46 8.83 14.29 -21.08
C GLY A 46 8.81 14.59 -19.57
N GLY A 47 7.74 14.28 -18.85
CA GLY A 47 7.72 14.32 -17.39
C GLY A 47 8.58 13.22 -16.78
N ASN A 48 9.02 13.42 -15.54
CA ASN A 48 9.75 12.43 -14.76
C ASN A 48 8.81 11.53 -13.93
N ALA A 49 9.36 10.58 -13.16
CA ALA A 49 8.58 9.68 -12.32
C ALA A 49 7.75 10.42 -11.26
N PHE A 50 8.21 11.55 -10.74
CA PHE A 50 7.49 12.35 -9.75
C PHE A 50 6.31 13.09 -10.38
N ASP A 51 6.45 13.60 -11.61
CA ASP A 51 5.34 14.16 -12.39
C ASP A 51 4.28 13.09 -12.67
N ALA A 52 4.72 11.89 -13.07
CA ALA A 52 3.83 10.74 -13.31
C ALA A 52 3.11 10.30 -12.02
N MET A 53 3.78 10.30 -10.87
CA MET A 53 3.19 10.02 -9.56
C MET A 53 2.00 10.93 -9.29
N ILE A 54 2.17 12.25 -9.44
CA ILE A 54 1.11 13.23 -9.19
C ILE A 54 -0.13 12.95 -10.05
N ALA A 55 0.08 12.72 -11.34
CA ALA A 55 -1.02 12.47 -12.27
C ALA A 55 -1.70 11.11 -12.02
N THR A 56 -0.94 10.07 -11.67
CA THR A 56 -1.45 8.73 -11.32
C THR A 56 -2.30 8.78 -10.04
N ASP A 57 -1.81 9.42 -8.98
CA ASP A 57 -2.51 9.54 -7.69
C ASP A 57 -3.85 10.27 -7.86
N LEU A 58 -3.83 11.43 -8.54
CA LEU A 58 -5.04 12.19 -8.84
C LEU A 58 -6.02 11.42 -9.74
N ALA A 59 -5.54 10.61 -10.69
CA ALA A 59 -6.38 9.75 -11.50
C ALA A 59 -7.02 8.63 -10.68
N LEU A 60 -6.27 8.01 -9.75
CA LEU A 60 -6.80 7.02 -8.81
C LEU A 60 -7.90 7.61 -7.92
N SER A 61 -7.78 8.88 -7.51
CA SER A 61 -8.84 9.54 -6.74
C SER A 61 -10.17 9.62 -7.50
N VAL A 62 -10.14 9.55 -8.83
CA VAL A 62 -11.33 9.54 -9.70
C VAL A 62 -11.82 8.12 -9.96
N CYS A 63 -10.95 7.25 -10.49
CA CYS A 63 -11.36 5.93 -11.00
C CYS A 63 -11.27 4.78 -9.99
N TYR A 64 -10.75 5.04 -8.78
CA TYR A 64 -10.60 4.05 -7.71
C TYR A 64 -11.07 4.60 -6.34
N PRO A 65 -12.34 5.05 -6.20
CA PRO A 65 -12.83 5.81 -5.04
C PRO A 65 -12.83 5.04 -3.71
N ASN A 66 -12.62 3.72 -3.73
CA ASN A 66 -12.54 2.94 -2.51
C ASN A 66 -11.23 3.14 -1.72
N ALA A 67 -10.16 3.62 -2.38
CA ALA A 67 -8.87 3.89 -1.72
C ALA A 67 -8.06 5.02 -2.35
N GLY A 68 -8.16 5.24 -3.68
CA GLY A 68 -7.62 6.43 -4.35
C GLY A 68 -8.35 7.68 -3.85
N ASN A 69 -7.62 8.75 -3.55
CA ASN A 69 -8.20 9.83 -2.74
C ASN A 69 -7.51 11.19 -2.93
N ILE A 70 -8.21 12.24 -2.52
CA ILE A 70 -7.67 13.58 -2.28
C ILE A 70 -7.81 14.00 -0.80
N ALA A 71 -8.55 13.21 -0.01
CA ALA A 71 -8.86 13.49 1.38
C ALA A 71 -8.41 12.35 2.33
N GLY A 72 -7.36 11.67 1.95
CA GLY A 72 -6.62 10.68 2.72
C GLY A 72 -5.17 11.10 2.91
N GLY A 73 -4.27 10.13 2.92
CA GLY A 73 -2.83 10.34 3.05
C GLY A 73 -2.01 9.17 2.51
N GLY A 74 -0.71 9.18 2.77
CA GLY A 74 0.16 8.13 2.28
C GLY A 74 1.64 8.34 2.56
N PHE A 75 2.44 7.45 1.98
CA PHE A 75 3.89 7.45 2.03
C PHE A 75 4.51 7.23 0.66
N LEU A 76 5.56 7.98 0.40
CA LEU A 76 6.44 7.83 -0.75
C LEU A 76 7.82 7.36 -0.29
N VAL A 77 8.36 6.33 -0.95
CA VAL A 77 9.81 6.04 -0.98
C VAL A 77 10.28 6.21 -2.43
N TYR A 78 11.40 6.89 -2.61
CA TYR A 78 11.95 7.13 -3.94
C TYR A 78 13.46 6.87 -4.01
N ARG A 79 13.92 6.55 -5.23
CA ARG A 79 15.32 6.50 -5.63
C ARG A 79 15.51 7.35 -6.88
N THR A 80 16.40 8.32 -6.82
CA THR A 80 16.76 9.13 -7.99
C THR A 80 17.79 8.42 -8.89
N THR A 81 17.90 8.86 -10.12
CA THR A 81 18.85 8.27 -11.10
C THR A 81 20.29 8.25 -10.62
N ASP A 82 20.70 9.19 -9.76
CA ASP A 82 22.03 9.25 -9.13
C ASP A 82 22.17 8.37 -7.87
N GLY A 83 21.18 7.50 -7.61
CA GLY A 83 21.21 6.54 -6.51
C GLY A 83 20.85 7.10 -5.12
N LYS A 84 20.34 8.33 -5.02
CA LYS A 84 19.91 8.90 -3.75
C LYS A 84 18.51 8.45 -3.39
N PHE A 85 18.32 8.07 -2.13
CA PHE A 85 17.04 7.70 -1.56
C PHE A 85 16.44 8.79 -0.69
N GLY A 86 15.12 8.77 -0.56
CA GLY A 86 14.40 9.57 0.40
C GLY A 86 12.96 9.09 0.54
N SER A 87 12.25 9.68 1.49
CA SER A 87 10.84 9.38 1.72
C SER A 87 10.07 10.62 2.14
N LEU A 88 8.78 10.64 1.81
CA LEU A 88 7.84 11.68 2.23
C LEU A 88 6.68 11.02 2.97
N ASP A 89 6.44 11.53 4.17
CA ASP A 89 5.31 11.22 5.03
C ASP A 89 4.23 12.31 4.86
N TYR A 90 3.16 11.96 4.18
CA TYR A 90 1.94 12.77 4.09
C TYR A 90 0.73 12.04 4.70
N ARG A 91 1.02 11.20 5.73
CA ARG A 91 0.04 10.51 6.58
C ARG A 91 -0.89 11.52 7.23
N GLU A 92 -2.12 11.13 7.47
CA GLU A 92 -3.11 11.90 8.20
C GLU A 92 -2.66 12.20 9.63
N LYS A 93 -3.28 13.21 10.23
CA LYS A 93 -3.04 13.61 11.62
C LYS A 93 -4.34 13.62 12.42
N ALA A 94 -4.24 13.34 13.72
CA ALA A 94 -5.33 13.60 14.63
C ALA A 94 -5.66 15.11 14.68
N PRO A 95 -6.95 15.51 14.62
CA PRO A 95 -7.37 16.90 14.83
C PRO A 95 -6.91 17.47 16.17
N GLU A 96 -6.77 18.79 16.26
CA GLU A 96 -6.36 19.50 17.50
C GLU A 96 -7.30 19.23 18.69
N GLN A 97 -8.58 19.00 18.40
CA GLN A 97 -9.59 18.67 19.41
C GLN A 97 -9.67 17.19 19.78
N ALA A 98 -8.83 16.33 19.18
CA ALA A 98 -8.81 14.91 19.52
C ALA A 98 -8.32 14.69 20.96
N THR A 99 -8.92 13.73 21.65
CA THR A 99 -8.51 13.34 23.01
C THR A 99 -8.20 11.84 23.05
N ARG A 100 -7.35 11.44 24.01
CA ARG A 100 -6.91 10.04 24.15
C ARG A 100 -8.09 9.06 24.20
N ASP A 101 -9.14 9.39 24.93
CA ASP A 101 -10.25 8.49 25.25
C ASP A 101 -11.54 8.81 24.47
N MET A 102 -11.42 9.58 23.34
CA MET A 102 -12.58 10.06 22.57
C MET A 102 -13.47 8.95 21.99
N TYR A 103 -12.98 7.73 21.94
CA TYR A 103 -13.70 6.54 21.45
C TYR A 103 -14.19 5.63 22.57
N LEU A 104 -14.00 6.01 23.84
CA LEU A 104 -14.46 5.23 25.00
C LEU A 104 -15.82 5.71 25.51
N ASP A 105 -16.58 4.80 26.11
CA ASP A 105 -17.76 5.12 26.91
C ASP A 105 -17.37 5.50 28.35
N SER A 106 -18.37 5.82 29.19
CA SER A 106 -18.16 6.18 30.60
C SER A 106 -17.51 5.07 31.44
N ASP A 107 -17.62 3.82 31.00
CA ASP A 107 -17.06 2.64 31.67
C ASP A 107 -15.66 2.29 31.13
N GLY A 108 -15.14 3.07 30.19
CA GLY A 108 -13.85 2.90 29.56
C GLY A 108 -13.82 1.78 28.51
N ASN A 109 -14.97 1.37 27.95
CA ASN A 109 -15.02 0.41 26.85
C ASN A 109 -15.02 1.14 25.51
N VAL A 110 -14.43 0.51 24.49
CA VAL A 110 -14.41 1.05 23.12
C VAL A 110 -15.83 1.04 22.54
N ILE A 111 -16.30 2.19 22.08
CA ILE A 111 -17.60 2.35 21.40
C ILE A 111 -17.46 1.83 19.97
N SER A 112 -18.08 0.69 19.67
CA SER A 112 -18.01 0.02 18.38
C SER A 112 -18.38 0.94 17.22
N GLY A 113 -17.55 0.96 16.19
CA GLY A 113 -17.77 1.70 14.95
C GLY A 113 -17.48 3.20 15.01
N LYS A 114 -17.18 3.79 16.17
CA LYS A 114 -17.01 5.23 16.33
C LYS A 114 -15.70 5.76 15.72
N SER A 115 -14.66 4.91 15.68
CA SER A 115 -13.39 5.19 15.02
C SER A 115 -13.39 4.88 13.52
N THR A 116 -14.41 4.14 13.01
CA THR A 116 -14.40 3.62 11.64
C THR A 116 -15.42 4.28 10.72
N ILE A 117 -16.54 4.82 11.23
CA ILE A 117 -17.66 5.34 10.45
C ILE A 117 -18.05 6.74 10.97
N GLY A 118 -18.33 7.66 10.04
CA GLY A 118 -18.76 9.02 10.36
C GLY A 118 -17.61 10.01 10.51
N GLY A 119 -17.95 11.27 10.79
CA GLY A 119 -17.00 12.39 10.81
C GLY A 119 -15.93 12.31 11.91
N LEU A 120 -16.24 11.64 13.03
CA LEU A 120 -15.30 11.50 14.14
C LEU A 120 -14.13 10.55 13.81
N ALA A 121 -14.29 9.66 12.81
CA ALA A 121 -13.26 8.75 12.33
C ALA A 121 -12.23 9.45 11.42
N VAL A 122 -12.48 10.68 10.99
CA VAL A 122 -11.69 11.37 9.97
C VAL A 122 -10.44 12.00 10.56
N GLY A 123 -9.27 11.62 10.06
CA GLY A 123 -8.01 12.32 10.28
C GLY A 123 -7.81 13.49 9.30
N ILE A 124 -6.98 14.46 9.68
CA ILE A 124 -6.65 15.62 8.82
C ILE A 124 -5.95 15.12 7.56
N PRO A 125 -6.51 15.36 6.35
CA PRO A 125 -5.97 14.83 5.10
C PRO A 125 -4.58 15.36 4.74
N GLY A 126 -3.76 14.50 4.12
CA GLY A 126 -2.39 14.83 3.70
C GLY A 126 -2.11 14.78 2.21
N THR A 127 -2.91 14.06 1.40
CA THR A 127 -2.61 13.73 0.00
C THR A 127 -2.26 14.94 -0.84
N ILE A 128 -3.12 15.96 -0.91
CA ILE A 128 -2.87 17.14 -1.77
C ILE A 128 -1.64 17.94 -1.31
N ALA A 129 -1.39 18.02 -0.01
CA ALA A 129 -0.19 18.67 0.51
C ALA A 129 1.09 17.88 0.13
N GLY A 130 1.04 16.55 0.22
CA GLY A 130 2.12 15.66 -0.20
C GLY A 130 2.46 15.80 -1.68
N LEU A 131 1.46 15.68 -2.56
CA LEU A 131 1.64 15.81 -4.01
C LEU A 131 2.19 17.19 -4.40
N TYR A 132 1.70 18.25 -3.76
CA TYR A 132 2.20 19.60 -4.04
C TYR A 132 3.63 19.82 -3.55
N GLU A 133 4.01 19.21 -2.41
CA GLU A 133 5.39 19.26 -1.89
C GLU A 133 6.36 18.50 -2.80
N ILE A 134 5.94 17.34 -3.35
CA ILE A 134 6.70 16.57 -4.35
C ILE A 134 6.89 17.39 -5.61
N HIS A 135 5.83 18.04 -6.13
CA HIS A 135 5.92 18.90 -7.30
C HIS A 135 6.93 20.04 -7.10
N LYS A 136 6.91 20.70 -5.94
CA LYS A 136 7.87 21.77 -5.62
C LYS A 136 9.32 21.32 -5.65
N LYS A 137 9.59 20.08 -5.20
CA LYS A 137 10.96 19.57 -5.07
C LYS A 137 11.48 18.90 -6.33
N PHE A 138 10.64 18.17 -7.05
CA PHE A 138 11.04 17.29 -8.15
C PHE A 138 10.28 17.49 -9.45
N GLY A 139 9.18 18.27 -9.44
CA GLY A 139 8.35 18.50 -10.62
C GLY A 139 9.12 19.19 -11.73
N THR A 140 8.99 18.66 -12.95
CA THR A 140 9.58 19.22 -14.18
C THR A 140 8.53 19.78 -15.12
N MET A 141 7.30 19.29 -15.01
CA MET A 141 6.15 19.80 -15.78
C MET A 141 5.32 20.80 -14.96
N PRO A 142 4.61 21.73 -15.63
CA PRO A 142 3.69 22.63 -14.93
C PRO A 142 2.63 21.87 -14.14
N TRP A 143 2.38 22.27 -12.89
CA TRP A 143 1.37 21.65 -12.01
C TRP A 143 0.00 21.46 -12.68
N LYS A 144 -0.45 22.47 -13.44
CA LYS A 144 -1.73 22.42 -14.14
C LYS A 144 -1.83 21.30 -15.16
N ASP A 145 -0.70 20.93 -15.78
CA ASP A 145 -0.66 19.89 -16.81
C ASP A 145 -0.71 18.49 -16.19
N LEU A 146 -0.25 18.35 -14.92
CA LEU A 146 -0.32 17.12 -14.14
C LEU A 146 -1.71 16.86 -13.57
N VAL A 147 -2.45 17.91 -13.22
CA VAL A 147 -3.81 17.80 -12.67
C VAL A 147 -4.87 17.64 -13.78
N GLN A 148 -4.63 18.20 -14.98
CA GLN A 148 -5.61 18.22 -16.07
C GLN A 148 -6.14 16.84 -16.50
N PRO A 149 -5.30 15.77 -16.58
CA PRO A 149 -5.81 14.44 -16.93
C PRO A 149 -6.87 13.90 -15.97
N ALA A 150 -6.71 14.10 -14.66
CA ALA A 150 -7.68 13.69 -13.65
C ALA A 150 -8.99 14.51 -13.76
N ILE A 151 -8.92 15.81 -14.06
CA ILE A 151 -10.11 16.64 -14.35
C ILE A 151 -10.87 16.07 -15.56
N ASN A 152 -10.14 15.73 -16.62
CA ASN A 152 -10.75 15.17 -17.83
C ASN A 152 -11.39 13.81 -17.54
N LEU A 153 -10.71 12.95 -16.76
CA LEU A 153 -11.24 11.64 -16.36
C LEU A 153 -12.52 11.79 -15.52
N ALA A 154 -12.56 12.74 -14.57
CA ALA A 154 -13.75 13.00 -13.75
C ALA A 154 -14.93 13.55 -14.58
N LYS A 155 -14.67 14.35 -15.63
CA LYS A 155 -15.68 14.90 -16.53
C LYS A 155 -16.21 13.89 -17.55
N ASN A 156 -15.32 13.08 -18.11
CA ASN A 156 -15.66 12.13 -19.17
C ASN A 156 -16.11 10.77 -18.62
N GLY A 157 -15.81 10.50 -17.35
CA GLY A 157 -16.13 9.26 -16.66
C GLY A 157 -15.15 8.13 -16.92
N TYR A 158 -15.26 7.11 -16.06
CA TYR A 158 -14.58 5.82 -16.19
C TYR A 158 -15.63 4.70 -16.16
N LYS A 159 -15.30 3.54 -16.72
CA LYS A 159 -16.22 2.40 -16.76
C LYS A 159 -16.17 1.59 -15.47
N VAL A 160 -17.35 1.21 -14.97
CA VAL A 160 -17.50 0.32 -13.82
C VAL A 160 -17.06 -1.10 -14.20
N THR A 161 -16.09 -1.64 -13.48
CA THR A 161 -15.68 -3.04 -13.60
C THR A 161 -16.58 -3.97 -12.78
N ASN A 162 -16.47 -5.28 -13.00
CA ASN A 162 -17.18 -6.27 -12.18
C ASN A 162 -16.77 -6.17 -10.68
N LYS A 163 -15.48 -5.93 -10.41
CA LYS A 163 -14.97 -5.80 -9.03
C LYS A 163 -15.48 -4.52 -8.37
N GLN A 164 -15.49 -3.40 -9.10
CA GLN A 164 -16.06 -2.15 -8.59
C GLN A 164 -17.55 -2.24 -8.31
N LYS A 165 -18.32 -2.88 -9.23
CA LYS A 165 -19.74 -3.09 -8.98
C LYS A 165 -19.99 -3.84 -7.68
N ARG A 166 -19.28 -4.95 -7.45
CA ARG A 166 -19.37 -5.70 -6.19
C ARG A 166 -19.00 -4.84 -4.98
N SER A 167 -17.99 -4.00 -5.11
CA SER A 167 -17.55 -3.08 -4.05
C SER A 167 -18.64 -2.05 -3.73
N PHE A 168 -19.23 -1.39 -4.75
CA PHE A 168 -20.34 -0.45 -4.57
C PHE A 168 -21.55 -1.13 -3.92
N ASP A 169 -21.97 -2.28 -4.45
CA ASP A 169 -23.12 -3.03 -3.92
C ASP A 169 -22.92 -3.41 -2.45
N SER A 170 -21.73 -3.85 -2.07
CA SER A 170 -21.40 -4.27 -0.71
C SER A 170 -21.40 -3.14 0.32
N LYS A 171 -21.26 -1.87 -0.13
CA LYS A 171 -21.18 -0.69 0.73
C LYS A 171 -22.35 0.28 0.56
N LYS A 172 -23.29 -0.02 -0.33
CA LYS A 172 -24.43 0.84 -0.66
C LYS A 172 -25.26 1.21 0.57
N GLU A 173 -25.54 0.25 1.46
CA GLU A 173 -26.30 0.50 2.68
C GLU A 173 -25.56 1.45 3.64
N ASP A 174 -24.24 1.28 3.77
CA ASP A 174 -23.39 2.17 4.56
C ASP A 174 -23.43 3.60 3.99
N PHE A 175 -23.33 3.73 2.65
CA PHE A 175 -23.40 5.04 1.98
C PHE A 175 -24.74 5.74 2.24
N ILE A 176 -25.85 5.03 2.09
CA ILE A 176 -27.20 5.56 2.31
C ILE A 176 -27.38 5.96 3.77
N LYS A 177 -26.91 5.16 4.70
CA LYS A 177 -27.02 5.41 6.15
C LYS A 177 -26.32 6.71 6.57
N ILE A 178 -25.14 6.98 6.00
CA ILE A 178 -24.31 8.14 6.38
C ILE A 178 -24.65 9.39 5.57
N ASN A 179 -24.95 9.24 4.28
CA ASN A 179 -25.07 10.38 3.36
C ASN A 179 -26.50 10.62 2.88
N GLY A 180 -27.44 9.72 3.17
CA GLY A 180 -28.82 9.79 2.71
C GLY A 180 -29.05 9.02 1.39
N LYS A 181 -30.33 8.82 1.06
CA LYS A 181 -30.75 7.95 -0.07
C LYS A 181 -30.30 8.45 -1.45
N ASN A 182 -30.05 9.74 -1.60
CA ASN A 182 -29.71 10.39 -2.89
C ASN A 182 -28.21 10.58 -3.06
N THR A 183 -27.37 10.01 -2.19
CA THR A 183 -25.91 10.13 -2.32
C THR A 183 -25.39 9.52 -3.62
N PHE A 184 -24.35 10.09 -4.17
CA PHE A 184 -23.80 9.77 -5.48
C PHE A 184 -23.54 8.26 -5.70
N TYR A 185 -22.93 7.59 -4.73
CA TYR A 185 -22.62 6.16 -4.82
C TYR A 185 -23.76 5.22 -4.36
N ALA A 186 -24.95 5.73 -4.04
CA ALA A 186 -26.16 4.93 -3.86
C ALA A 186 -26.82 4.51 -5.18
N THR A 187 -26.35 5.05 -6.32
CA THR A 187 -26.78 4.68 -7.67
C THR A 187 -26.53 3.19 -7.95
N ASP A 188 -27.50 2.53 -8.61
CA ASP A 188 -27.37 1.15 -9.07
C ASP A 188 -26.54 1.07 -10.34
N TYR A 189 -25.23 1.20 -10.21
CA TYR A 189 -24.32 1.07 -11.35
C TYR A 189 -24.29 -0.36 -11.89
N LYS A 190 -24.30 -0.49 -13.21
CA LYS A 190 -24.06 -1.75 -13.93
C LYS A 190 -22.61 -1.79 -14.40
N ILE A 191 -22.14 -3.00 -14.75
CA ILE A 191 -20.85 -3.16 -15.43
C ILE A 191 -20.90 -2.36 -16.74
N ASP A 192 -19.79 -1.69 -17.06
CA ASP A 192 -19.61 -0.76 -18.20
C ASP A 192 -20.38 0.57 -18.13
N ASP A 193 -21.17 0.82 -17.09
CA ASP A 193 -21.71 2.17 -16.86
C ASP A 193 -20.58 3.19 -16.66
N LEU A 194 -20.81 4.42 -17.11
CA LEU A 194 -19.87 5.53 -16.91
C LEU A 194 -20.15 6.22 -15.58
N VAL A 195 -19.13 6.31 -14.74
CA VAL A 195 -19.16 7.12 -13.51
C VAL A 195 -18.56 8.48 -13.83
N ILE A 196 -19.42 9.48 -14.01
CA ILE A 196 -19.06 10.89 -14.26
C ILE A 196 -19.19 11.65 -12.95
N ASN A 197 -18.10 12.28 -12.49
CA ASN A 197 -18.05 12.97 -11.20
C ASN A 197 -17.70 14.46 -11.40
N LEU A 198 -18.69 15.26 -11.79
CA LEU A 198 -18.50 16.70 -12.01
C LEU A 198 -18.13 17.47 -10.75
N PRO A 199 -18.67 17.17 -9.55
CA PRO A 199 -18.21 17.79 -8.30
C PRO A 199 -16.71 17.60 -8.07
N LEU A 200 -16.17 16.38 -8.28
CA LEU A 200 -14.74 16.11 -8.16
C LEU A 200 -13.92 16.85 -9.22
N ALA A 201 -14.42 16.92 -10.47
CA ALA A 201 -13.76 17.71 -11.50
C ALA A 201 -13.63 19.19 -11.11
N ASN A 202 -14.66 19.78 -10.48
CA ASN A 202 -14.63 21.16 -9.99
C ASN A 202 -13.66 21.33 -8.81
N THR A 203 -13.62 20.37 -7.88
CA THR A 203 -12.66 20.33 -6.78
C THR A 203 -11.22 20.28 -7.30
N LEU A 204 -10.94 19.38 -8.25
CA LEU A 204 -9.63 19.25 -8.89
C LEU A 204 -9.26 20.51 -9.70
N LYS A 205 -10.24 21.21 -10.30
CA LYS A 205 -9.99 22.48 -10.97
C LYS A 205 -9.52 23.58 -10.01
N LEU A 206 -10.09 23.67 -8.83
CA LEU A 206 -9.61 24.59 -7.79
C LEU A 206 -8.19 24.23 -7.29
N ILE A 207 -7.89 22.93 -7.17
CA ILE A 207 -6.55 22.44 -6.83
C ILE A 207 -5.57 22.75 -7.98
N GLN A 208 -5.98 22.61 -9.23
CA GLN A 208 -5.19 22.99 -10.41
C GLN A 208 -4.80 24.47 -10.39
N ASP A 209 -5.78 25.34 -10.12
CA ASP A 209 -5.61 26.80 -10.19
C ASP A 209 -4.84 27.38 -9.00
N LYS A 210 -4.98 26.78 -7.80
CA LYS A 210 -4.49 27.36 -6.54
C LYS A 210 -3.47 26.46 -5.82
N GLY A 211 -3.07 25.35 -6.43
CA GLY A 211 -2.19 24.36 -5.80
C GLY A 211 -2.75 23.84 -4.47
N ARG A 212 -1.90 23.69 -3.46
CA ARG A 212 -2.29 23.26 -2.12
C ARG A 212 -3.46 24.09 -1.53
N ALA A 213 -3.46 25.40 -1.74
CA ALA A 213 -4.51 26.27 -1.21
C ALA A 213 -5.90 25.97 -1.81
N GLY A 214 -5.95 25.35 -3.00
CA GLY A 214 -7.20 24.95 -3.64
C GLY A 214 -7.96 23.85 -2.89
N PHE A 215 -7.30 23.12 -1.98
CA PHE A 215 -7.93 22.10 -1.13
C PHE A 215 -8.05 22.57 0.33
N TYR A 216 -6.97 23.12 0.89
CA TYR A 216 -6.89 23.44 2.34
C TYR A 216 -7.45 24.80 2.74
N LYS A 217 -7.92 25.62 1.78
CA LYS A 217 -8.51 26.95 2.01
C LYS A 217 -9.72 27.20 1.11
N GLY A 218 -10.62 28.09 1.54
CA GLY A 218 -11.80 28.49 0.80
C GLY A 218 -12.81 27.36 0.63
N ILE A 219 -13.59 27.39 -0.45
CA ILE A 219 -14.80 26.59 -0.62
C ILE A 219 -14.61 25.08 -0.45
N ASN A 220 -13.48 24.50 -0.87
CA ASN A 220 -13.25 23.06 -0.68
C ASN A 220 -12.97 22.71 0.79
N ALA A 221 -12.21 23.56 1.50
CA ALA A 221 -12.01 23.41 2.93
C ALA A 221 -13.31 23.58 3.71
N ASP A 222 -14.12 24.60 3.35
CA ASP A 222 -15.41 24.87 3.98
C ASP A 222 -16.38 23.70 3.82
N ARG A 223 -16.47 23.10 2.61
CA ARG A 223 -17.29 21.92 2.32
C ARG A 223 -16.85 20.70 3.16
N LEU A 224 -15.55 20.44 3.24
CA LEU A 224 -15.01 19.36 4.05
C LEU A 224 -15.36 19.54 5.52
N ILE A 225 -15.07 20.72 6.09
CA ILE A 225 -15.33 21.04 7.50
C ILE A 225 -16.81 20.91 7.82
N GLN A 226 -17.68 21.49 6.97
CA GLN A 226 -19.12 21.41 7.15
C GLN A 226 -19.57 19.94 7.16
N ARG A 227 -19.11 19.13 6.19
CA ARG A 227 -19.50 17.73 6.09
C ARG A 227 -19.00 16.88 7.26
N VAL A 228 -17.76 17.10 7.71
CA VAL A 228 -17.22 16.49 8.93
C VAL A 228 -18.08 16.84 10.15
N LYS A 229 -18.45 18.10 10.33
CA LYS A 229 -19.29 18.57 11.44
C LYS A 229 -20.69 17.95 11.41
N GLU A 230 -21.34 17.92 10.23
CA GLU A 230 -22.68 17.33 10.05
C GLU A 230 -22.73 15.83 10.41
N THR A 231 -21.58 15.15 10.28
CA THR A 231 -21.45 13.72 10.59
C THR A 231 -20.75 13.44 11.93
N GLY A 232 -20.68 14.47 12.81
CA GLY A 232 -20.22 14.36 14.19
C GLY A 232 -18.72 14.46 14.40
N GLY A 233 -17.96 14.95 13.40
CA GLY A 233 -16.50 15.08 13.50
C GLY A 233 -16.04 16.45 14.03
N ILE A 234 -14.72 16.59 14.20
CA ILE A 234 -14.09 17.67 14.96
C ILE A 234 -13.00 18.44 14.19
N ILE A 235 -12.80 18.17 12.88
CA ILE A 235 -11.81 18.89 12.07
C ILE A 235 -12.20 20.36 11.91
N THR A 236 -11.24 21.25 12.09
CA THR A 236 -11.39 22.71 12.00
C THR A 236 -10.62 23.28 10.80
N GLY A 237 -10.85 24.56 10.50
CA GLY A 237 -10.07 25.29 9.49
C GLY A 237 -8.59 25.42 9.84
N ASN A 238 -8.25 25.50 11.14
CA ASN A 238 -6.87 25.54 11.60
C ASN A 238 -6.15 24.21 11.36
N ASP A 239 -6.83 23.08 11.60
CA ASP A 239 -6.28 21.75 11.31
C ASP A 239 -5.87 21.63 9.84
N LEU A 240 -6.76 22.02 8.91
CA LEU A 240 -6.47 21.99 7.48
C LEU A 240 -5.34 22.98 7.09
N ALA A 241 -5.38 24.19 7.59
CA ALA A 241 -4.42 25.23 7.24
C ALA A 241 -3.00 24.90 7.71
N SER A 242 -2.85 24.30 8.91
CA SER A 242 -1.58 23.97 9.55
C SER A 242 -0.96 22.64 9.11
N TYR A 243 -1.71 21.77 8.42
CA TYR A 243 -1.19 20.48 7.98
C TYR A 243 0.07 20.67 7.11
N SER A 244 1.10 19.86 7.34
CA SER A 244 2.32 19.81 6.51
C SER A 244 2.83 18.37 6.42
N PRO A 245 3.23 17.91 5.21
CA PRO A 245 3.95 16.66 5.06
C PRO A 245 5.36 16.77 5.61
N VAL A 246 6.00 15.63 5.92
CA VAL A 246 7.34 15.57 6.53
C VAL A 246 8.28 14.76 5.66
N TRP A 247 9.41 15.34 5.25
CA TRP A 247 10.49 14.59 4.65
C TRP A 247 11.18 13.77 5.73
N ARG A 248 11.21 12.43 5.55
CA ARG A 248 11.83 11.51 6.50
C ARG A 248 13.03 10.79 5.87
N THR A 249 13.95 10.33 6.70
CA THR A 249 14.99 9.39 6.28
C THR A 249 14.36 8.01 6.22
N PRO A 250 14.35 7.33 5.05
CA PRO A 250 13.80 5.98 4.97
C PRO A 250 14.63 4.98 5.78
N ILE A 251 14.02 3.85 6.16
CA ILE A 251 14.73 2.72 6.75
C ILE A 251 15.51 2.00 5.65
N GLN A 252 16.77 1.71 5.91
CA GLN A 252 17.63 0.89 5.04
C GLN A 252 18.25 -0.26 5.83
N PHE A 253 18.19 -1.44 5.26
CA PHE A 253 18.79 -2.65 5.80
C PHE A 253 19.22 -3.59 4.67
N LYS A 254 20.04 -4.58 5.00
CA LYS A 254 20.52 -5.57 4.03
C LYS A 254 19.79 -6.90 4.24
N TYR A 255 19.67 -7.63 3.16
CA TYR A 255 19.34 -9.05 3.15
C TYR A 255 20.20 -9.71 2.07
N LYS A 256 21.19 -10.50 2.47
CA LYS A 256 22.25 -10.99 1.59
C LYS A 256 22.88 -9.82 0.78
N GLU A 257 22.91 -9.88 -0.56
CA GLU A 257 23.43 -8.79 -1.41
C GLU A 257 22.41 -7.69 -1.71
N LEU A 258 21.17 -7.81 -1.21
CA LEU A 258 20.14 -6.78 -1.42
C LEU A 258 20.30 -5.64 -0.41
N LEU A 259 20.18 -4.40 -0.89
CA LEU A 259 19.91 -3.23 -0.06
C LEU A 259 18.43 -2.87 -0.21
N ILE A 260 17.69 -2.95 0.89
CA ILE A 260 16.25 -2.70 0.92
C ILE A 260 16.00 -1.36 1.58
N THR A 261 15.27 -0.50 0.88
CA THR A 261 14.87 0.83 1.37
C THR A 261 13.35 0.87 1.46
N SER A 262 12.82 1.11 2.67
CA SER A 262 11.39 1.15 2.94
C SER A 262 11.01 2.29 3.86
N MET A 263 9.72 2.49 4.11
CA MET A 263 9.24 3.62 4.90
C MET A 263 9.59 3.49 6.38
N SER A 264 10.07 4.60 6.96
CA SER A 264 10.32 4.73 8.40
C SER A 264 9.03 5.06 9.17
N PRO A 265 9.02 4.97 10.51
CA PRO A 265 7.88 5.43 11.33
C PRO A 265 7.42 6.86 10.97
N PRO A 266 6.11 7.12 10.97
CA PRO A 266 5.03 6.35 11.60
C PRO A 266 4.55 5.14 10.78
N SER A 267 5.30 4.68 9.77
CA SER A 267 5.07 3.34 9.21
C SER A 267 5.87 2.29 10.01
N SER A 268 5.21 1.19 10.33
CA SER A 268 5.86 -0.01 10.86
C SER A 268 6.55 -0.85 9.78
N GLY A 269 6.17 -0.59 8.51
CA GLY A 269 6.51 -1.46 7.38
C GLY A 269 8.00 -1.72 7.21
N GLY A 270 8.82 -0.68 7.20
CA GLY A 270 10.26 -0.83 6.99
C GLY A 270 10.95 -1.59 8.13
N ILE A 271 10.55 -1.34 9.39
CA ILE A 271 11.13 -2.04 10.55
C ILE A 271 10.72 -3.50 10.54
N CYS A 272 9.43 -3.81 10.42
CA CYS A 272 8.94 -5.18 10.42
C CYS A 272 9.49 -6.00 9.25
N LEU A 273 9.58 -5.41 8.06
CA LEU A 273 10.19 -6.06 6.89
C LEU A 273 11.66 -6.41 7.15
N GLY A 274 12.43 -5.46 7.71
CA GLY A 274 13.82 -5.68 8.10
C GLY A 274 13.98 -6.78 9.13
N GLN A 275 13.15 -6.78 10.18
CA GLN A 275 13.14 -7.82 11.19
C GLN A 275 12.89 -9.21 10.60
N MET A 276 11.85 -9.35 9.76
CA MET A 276 11.49 -10.64 9.17
C MET A 276 12.60 -11.18 8.26
N LEU A 277 13.19 -10.34 7.41
CA LEU A 277 14.27 -10.74 6.52
C LEU A 277 15.53 -11.13 7.30
N GLU A 278 15.95 -10.33 8.28
CA GLU A 278 17.11 -10.63 9.14
C GLU A 278 16.91 -11.93 9.94
N MET A 279 15.70 -12.16 10.49
CA MET A 279 15.40 -13.38 11.24
C MET A 279 15.49 -14.66 10.41
N ILE A 280 15.17 -14.57 9.10
CA ILE A 280 15.25 -15.75 8.22
C ILE A 280 16.59 -15.89 7.48
N GLU A 281 17.42 -14.85 7.42
CA GLU A 281 18.67 -14.84 6.66
C GLU A 281 19.63 -16.00 7.02
N PRO A 282 19.77 -16.43 8.29
CA PRO A 282 20.60 -17.57 8.65
C PRO A 282 20.15 -18.90 8.06
N PHE A 283 18.94 -18.97 7.53
CA PHE A 283 18.36 -20.17 6.93
C PHE A 283 18.41 -20.08 5.39
N ASP A 284 18.84 -21.15 4.73
CA ASP A 284 18.77 -21.18 3.26
C ASP A 284 17.35 -21.55 2.81
N ILE A 285 16.45 -20.55 2.84
CA ILE A 285 15.03 -20.75 2.52
C ILE A 285 14.81 -21.26 1.10
N SER A 286 15.73 -20.97 0.17
CA SER A 286 15.65 -21.41 -1.22
C SER A 286 15.63 -22.92 -1.35
N GLN A 287 16.34 -23.63 -0.44
CA GLN A 287 16.39 -25.11 -0.41
C GLN A 287 15.11 -25.75 0.12
N TYR A 288 14.28 -25.01 0.82
CA TYR A 288 13.03 -25.58 1.36
C TYR A 288 11.90 -25.61 0.32
N GLY A 289 12.03 -24.83 -0.75
CA GLY A 289 11.02 -24.72 -1.81
C GLY A 289 9.91 -23.71 -1.48
N HIS A 290 9.36 -23.09 -2.52
CA HIS A 290 8.30 -22.10 -2.40
C HIS A 290 7.04 -22.69 -1.75
N ASN A 291 6.49 -22.01 -0.76
CA ASN A 291 5.28 -22.40 -0.02
C ASN A 291 5.30 -23.85 0.51
N SER A 292 6.47 -24.40 0.79
CA SER A 292 6.61 -25.68 1.46
C SER A 292 6.31 -25.58 2.96
N LEU A 293 6.14 -26.73 3.63
CA LEU A 293 5.96 -26.76 5.09
C LEU A 293 7.03 -25.96 5.83
N LYS A 294 8.32 -26.20 5.49
CA LYS A 294 9.44 -25.51 6.16
C LYS A 294 9.51 -24.02 5.87
N SER A 295 9.29 -23.61 4.62
CA SER A 295 9.32 -22.18 4.28
C SER A 295 8.18 -21.42 4.95
N ILE A 296 6.96 -21.98 4.99
CA ILE A 296 5.83 -21.37 5.68
C ILE A 296 6.08 -21.30 7.20
N GLN A 297 6.57 -22.40 7.83
CA GLN A 297 6.90 -22.37 9.25
C GLN A 297 7.89 -21.25 9.59
N LEU A 298 9.00 -21.18 8.88
CA LEU A 298 10.05 -20.18 9.12
C LEU A 298 9.52 -18.75 8.97
N MET A 299 8.76 -18.48 7.90
CA MET A 299 8.22 -17.15 7.63
C MET A 299 7.17 -16.76 8.67
N VAL A 300 6.23 -17.65 9.02
CA VAL A 300 5.20 -17.41 10.04
C VAL A 300 5.83 -17.12 11.40
N GLU A 301 6.91 -17.81 11.76
CA GLU A 301 7.59 -17.57 13.03
C GLU A 301 8.33 -16.22 13.06
N ALA A 302 8.88 -15.77 11.93
CA ALA A 302 9.43 -14.43 11.80
C ALA A 302 8.32 -13.35 11.83
N GLU A 303 7.23 -13.57 11.13
CA GLU A 303 6.04 -12.70 11.14
C GLU A 303 5.50 -12.53 12.57
N ARG A 304 5.30 -13.62 13.31
CA ARG A 304 4.82 -13.64 14.70
C ARG A 304 5.64 -12.71 15.61
N ARG A 305 6.95 -12.81 15.55
CA ARG A 305 7.87 -12.04 16.40
C ARG A 305 7.92 -10.57 16.02
N SER A 306 7.94 -10.29 14.74
CA SER A 306 7.95 -8.92 14.21
C SER A 306 6.67 -8.15 14.56
N TYR A 307 5.50 -8.79 14.45
CA TYR A 307 4.24 -8.15 14.82
C TYR A 307 4.06 -7.98 16.32
N ALA A 308 4.69 -8.82 17.15
CA ALA A 308 4.75 -8.61 18.60
C ALA A 308 5.54 -7.32 18.93
N ASP A 309 6.71 -7.13 18.33
CA ASP A 309 7.50 -5.92 18.49
C ASP A 309 6.77 -4.67 17.95
N ARG A 310 6.08 -4.80 16.81
CA ARG A 310 5.26 -3.74 16.23
C ARG A 310 4.24 -3.20 17.24
N ALA A 311 3.52 -4.10 17.89
CA ALA A 311 2.45 -3.74 18.81
C ALA A 311 2.94 -2.93 20.01
N GLU A 312 4.15 -3.18 20.49
CA GLU A 312 4.71 -2.56 21.68
C GLU A 312 5.46 -1.26 21.40
N PHE A 313 6.34 -1.26 20.38
CA PHE A 313 7.39 -0.25 20.26
C PHE A 313 7.13 0.80 19.19
N LEU A 314 6.11 0.61 18.28
CA LEU A 314 5.98 1.48 17.12
C LEU A 314 4.84 2.48 17.25
N GLY A 315 5.09 3.69 16.75
CA GLY A 315 4.18 4.83 16.73
C GLY A 315 4.80 6.01 16.00
N ASP A 316 4.25 7.20 16.19
CA ASP A 316 4.74 8.45 15.59
C ASP A 316 6.05 8.90 16.26
N PRO A 317 7.19 8.93 15.52
CA PRO A 317 8.50 9.31 16.10
C PRO A 317 8.59 10.79 16.48
N ASP A 318 7.66 11.62 16.05
CA ASP A 318 7.59 13.02 16.46
C ASP A 318 6.99 13.17 17.87
N PHE A 319 6.39 12.11 18.44
CA PHE A 319 5.73 12.06 19.74
C PHE A 319 6.33 11.06 20.73
N ILE A 320 6.97 10.00 20.23
CA ILE A 320 7.58 8.95 21.06
C ILE A 320 8.97 8.58 20.55
N GLU A 321 9.82 8.06 21.42
CA GLU A 321 11.08 7.45 21.00
C GLU A 321 10.84 6.04 20.48
N VAL A 322 11.04 5.83 19.17
CA VAL A 322 10.99 4.52 18.54
C VAL A 322 12.39 3.91 18.51
N PRO A 323 12.66 2.76 19.15
CA PRO A 323 14.01 2.20 19.27
C PRO A 323 14.46 1.47 17.98
N GLN A 324 14.47 2.17 16.84
CA GLN A 324 14.69 1.63 15.49
C GLN A 324 15.99 0.81 15.40
N LYS A 325 17.11 1.34 15.96
CA LYS A 325 18.42 0.67 15.91
C LYS A 325 18.40 -0.66 16.66
N LYS A 326 17.71 -0.73 17.80
CA LYS A 326 17.59 -1.96 18.59
C LYS A 326 16.70 -2.98 17.90
N LEU A 327 15.59 -2.52 17.31
CA LEU A 327 14.65 -3.39 16.61
C LEU A 327 15.23 -4.02 15.34
N LEU A 328 16.27 -3.42 14.76
CA LEU A 328 16.99 -3.93 13.57
C LEU A 328 18.39 -4.47 13.93
N ASP A 329 18.69 -4.67 15.21
CA ASP A 329 19.96 -5.24 15.64
C ASP A 329 19.98 -6.76 15.46
N SER A 330 20.99 -7.28 14.76
CA SER A 330 21.10 -8.71 14.42
C SER A 330 21.18 -9.62 15.65
N ILE A 331 21.84 -9.17 16.74
CA ILE A 331 21.93 -9.94 17.99
C ILE A 331 20.54 -10.04 18.62
N TYR A 332 19.81 -8.91 18.67
CA TYR A 332 18.43 -8.88 19.16
C TYR A 332 17.52 -9.82 18.35
N LEU A 333 17.59 -9.77 17.04
CA LEU A 333 16.75 -10.59 16.16
C LEU A 333 17.11 -12.07 16.20
N SER A 334 18.40 -12.40 16.32
CA SER A 334 18.85 -13.76 16.60
C SER A 334 18.30 -14.29 17.93
N ASP A 335 18.32 -13.46 18.98
CA ASP A 335 17.72 -13.82 20.28
C ASP A 335 16.21 -14.05 20.18
N ARG A 336 15.51 -13.25 19.38
CA ARG A 336 14.07 -13.44 19.12
C ARG A 336 13.77 -14.82 18.50
N MET A 337 14.67 -15.36 17.65
CA MET A 337 14.50 -16.65 16.97
C MET A 337 14.95 -17.85 17.82
N LYS A 338 15.57 -17.69 18.98
CA LYS A 338 16.04 -18.82 19.84
C LYS A 338 14.94 -19.79 20.27
N SER A 339 13.70 -19.31 20.40
CA SER A 339 12.55 -20.16 20.75
C SER A 339 11.95 -20.89 19.54
N PHE A 340 12.40 -20.60 18.31
CA PHE A 340 11.92 -21.29 17.12
C PHE A 340 12.44 -22.73 17.08
N ASN A 341 11.54 -23.67 16.75
CA ASN A 341 11.92 -25.03 16.41
C ASN A 341 11.04 -25.57 15.27
N TRP A 342 11.52 -26.59 14.60
CA TRP A 342 10.84 -27.17 13.44
C TRP A 342 9.71 -28.15 13.81
N ASP A 343 9.61 -28.56 15.07
CA ASP A 343 8.69 -29.61 15.48
C ASP A 343 7.31 -29.08 15.87
N ASN A 344 7.28 -27.87 16.45
CA ASN A 344 6.03 -27.26 16.94
C ASN A 344 5.98 -25.78 16.65
N ALA A 345 4.77 -25.24 16.42
CA ALA A 345 4.53 -23.81 16.38
C ALA A 345 4.82 -23.17 17.73
N THR A 346 5.42 -21.98 17.73
CA THR A 346 5.54 -21.17 18.95
C THR A 346 4.18 -20.53 19.25
N LEU A 347 3.69 -20.66 20.48
CA LEU A 347 2.44 -20.01 20.86
C LEU A 347 2.62 -18.49 20.95
N SER A 348 1.71 -17.72 20.38
CA SER A 348 1.79 -16.25 20.41
C SER A 348 1.74 -15.66 21.83
N ASN A 349 1.20 -16.39 22.81
CA ASN A 349 1.19 -16.01 24.21
C ASN A 349 2.56 -16.17 24.91
N GLU A 350 3.46 -16.96 24.33
CA GLU A 350 4.83 -17.13 24.81
C GLU A 350 5.78 -16.08 24.22
N ILE A 351 5.34 -15.38 23.17
CA ILE A 351 6.05 -14.27 22.55
C ILE A 351 5.52 -12.97 23.14
N ASN A 352 6.22 -12.40 24.11
CA ASN A 352 5.83 -11.11 24.70
C ASN A 352 6.05 -9.96 23.67
N PRO A 353 5.19 -8.89 23.76
CA PRO A 353 4.25 -8.53 24.81
C PRO A 353 2.74 -8.74 24.49
N GLY A 354 1.94 -9.08 25.51
CA GLY A 354 0.53 -8.79 25.76
C GLY A 354 -0.61 -9.50 25.02
N ASN A 355 -1.72 -9.76 25.71
CA ASN A 355 -2.93 -10.51 25.27
C ASN A 355 -3.94 -9.68 24.52
N ILE A 356 -4.65 -10.21 23.44
CA ILE A 356 -6.09 -10.07 23.09
C ILE A 356 -6.51 -10.48 21.67
N ILE A 357 -7.79 -10.72 21.37
CA ILE A 357 -8.47 -11.39 20.22
C ILE A 357 -9.18 -10.41 19.25
N PHE A 358 -9.28 -10.69 17.93
CA PHE A 358 -10.11 -9.92 17.01
C PHE A 358 -10.55 -10.30 15.62
N LYS A 359 -11.39 -9.46 14.89
CA LYS A 359 -12.00 -9.52 13.55
C LYS A 359 -11.56 -8.35 12.66
N GLU A 360 -11.52 -8.54 11.34
CA GLU A 360 -10.80 -7.71 10.36
C GLU A 360 -11.65 -7.10 9.22
N SER A 361 -11.18 -5.96 8.67
CA SER A 361 -11.63 -5.30 7.42
C SER A 361 -10.43 -4.64 6.72
N GLU A 362 -10.38 -4.61 5.36
CA GLU A 362 -9.20 -4.16 4.58
C GLU A 362 -9.55 -3.10 3.54
N GLU A 363 -8.68 -2.05 3.32
CA GLU A 363 -8.48 -1.35 2.02
C GLU A 363 -7.42 -0.22 2.06
N THR A 364 -6.56 -0.22 1.02
CA THR A 364 -5.49 0.75 0.73
C THR A 364 -5.25 0.66 -0.79
N THR A 365 -4.45 1.52 -1.41
CA THR A 365 -3.96 1.31 -2.77
C THR A 365 -2.47 1.57 -2.86
N HIS A 366 -1.81 0.91 -3.82
CA HIS A 366 -0.39 1.06 -4.10
C HIS A 366 -0.16 1.33 -5.59
N TYR A 367 0.97 1.99 -5.92
CA TYR A 367 1.48 2.06 -7.29
C TYR A 367 3.00 2.20 -7.32
N SER A 368 3.61 1.60 -8.35
CA SER A 368 5.05 1.60 -8.62
C SER A 368 5.34 2.26 -9.97
N ILE A 369 6.38 3.11 -10.02
CA ILE A 369 6.77 3.86 -11.23
C ILE A 369 8.27 3.79 -11.44
N ILE A 370 8.69 3.59 -12.70
CA ILE A 370 10.04 3.84 -13.18
C ILE A 370 9.99 4.70 -14.44
N ASP A 371 10.79 5.78 -14.50
CA ASP A 371 10.90 6.63 -15.70
C ASP A 371 12.08 6.23 -16.59
N LYS A 372 12.22 6.93 -17.74
CA LYS A 372 13.27 6.70 -18.73
C LYS A 372 14.70 6.96 -18.21
N LEU A 373 14.82 7.73 -17.14
CA LEU A 373 16.09 8.08 -16.52
C LEU A 373 16.49 7.13 -15.41
N GLY A 374 15.57 6.23 -14.99
CA GLY A 374 15.76 5.29 -13.89
C GLY A 374 15.41 5.86 -12.50
N ASN A 375 14.69 6.99 -12.44
CA ASN A 375 14.06 7.37 -11.18
C ASN A 375 12.97 6.36 -10.84
N ALA A 376 12.99 5.88 -9.60
CA ALA A 376 12.11 4.84 -9.11
C ALA A 376 11.25 5.38 -7.95
N ILE A 377 9.95 5.08 -7.98
CA ILE A 377 8.97 5.54 -7.00
C ILE A 377 8.08 4.38 -6.57
N SER A 378 7.95 4.22 -5.26
CA SER A 378 7.03 3.31 -4.59
C SER A 378 6.14 4.13 -3.67
N VAL A 379 4.81 4.08 -3.89
CA VAL A 379 3.83 4.87 -3.14
C VAL A 379 2.69 4.00 -2.66
N THR A 380 2.36 4.16 -1.39
CA THR A 380 1.13 3.60 -0.84
C THR A 380 0.29 4.73 -0.26
N THR A 381 -0.93 4.89 -0.77
CA THR A 381 -1.90 5.93 -0.38
C THR A 381 -3.21 5.29 0.08
N THR A 382 -3.99 5.96 0.94
CA THR A 382 -5.07 5.32 1.67
C THR A 382 -6.19 6.28 2.07
N LEU A 383 -7.36 5.70 2.32
CA LEU A 383 -8.45 6.25 3.14
C LEU A 383 -8.62 5.45 4.46
N ASN A 384 -7.70 4.53 4.78
CA ASN A 384 -7.73 3.45 5.75
C ASN A 384 -8.68 2.31 5.33
N GLY A 385 -9.96 2.35 5.67
CA GLY A 385 -10.92 1.35 5.19
C GLY A 385 -11.49 1.68 3.80
N SER A 386 -12.10 0.70 3.15
CA SER A 386 -12.79 0.88 1.86
C SER A 386 -13.77 2.05 1.91
N TYR A 387 -13.56 3.07 1.07
CA TYR A 387 -14.29 4.36 1.09
C TYR A 387 -14.19 5.11 2.44
N GLY A 388 -13.11 4.91 3.18
CA GLY A 388 -12.82 5.60 4.43
C GLY A 388 -13.96 5.52 5.46
N SER A 389 -14.32 6.66 6.04
CA SER A 389 -15.39 6.83 7.02
C SER A 389 -16.82 6.67 6.46
N LYS A 390 -16.97 6.38 5.16
CA LYS A 390 -18.21 6.42 4.38
C LYS A 390 -18.84 7.80 4.24
N VAL A 391 -18.23 8.83 4.83
CA VAL A 391 -18.66 10.22 4.67
C VAL A 391 -18.25 10.69 3.27
N PHE A 392 -19.23 11.07 2.47
CA PHE A 392 -19.03 11.62 1.13
C PHE A 392 -19.32 13.13 1.14
N VAL A 393 -18.41 13.90 0.59
CA VAL A 393 -18.58 15.36 0.40
C VAL A 393 -19.26 15.57 -0.95
N GLU A 394 -20.59 15.63 -0.96
CA GLU A 394 -21.42 15.64 -2.20
C GLU A 394 -20.97 16.72 -3.19
N ASP A 395 -20.88 17.99 -2.75
CA ASP A 395 -20.45 19.10 -3.60
C ASP A 395 -18.93 19.09 -3.92
N GLY A 396 -18.17 18.22 -3.25
CA GLY A 396 -16.74 17.99 -3.47
C GLY A 396 -16.45 16.79 -4.35
N GLY A 397 -17.32 15.77 -4.34
CA GLY A 397 -17.22 14.55 -5.13
C GLY A 397 -16.24 13.51 -4.61
N TYR A 398 -15.91 13.47 -3.31
CA TYR A 398 -14.92 12.56 -2.74
C TYR A 398 -15.31 12.05 -1.35
N PHE A 399 -14.78 10.87 -0.99
CA PHE A 399 -14.89 10.30 0.36
C PHE A 399 -13.82 10.85 1.30
N LEU A 400 -14.15 10.87 2.60
CA LEU A 400 -13.23 11.19 3.69
C LEU A 400 -12.65 9.90 4.30
N ASN A 401 -11.38 9.97 4.71
CA ASN A 401 -10.68 8.87 5.37
C ASN A 401 -11.33 8.47 6.71
N ASN A 402 -10.97 7.31 7.24
CA ASN A 402 -11.24 6.89 8.62
C ASN A 402 -9.94 6.50 9.34
N GLU A 403 -8.91 7.28 9.11
CA GLU A 403 -7.55 6.98 9.53
C GLU A 403 -7.35 7.05 11.05
N MET A 404 -8.25 7.71 11.78
CA MET A 404 -8.22 7.76 13.25
C MET A 404 -8.34 6.38 13.90
N ASP A 405 -8.88 5.37 13.17
CA ASP A 405 -8.97 3.98 13.64
C ASP A 405 -7.61 3.29 13.79
N ASP A 406 -6.59 3.76 13.08
CA ASP A 406 -5.23 3.21 13.17
C ASP A 406 -4.51 3.60 14.47
N PHE A 407 -5.05 4.51 15.26
CA PHE A 407 -4.62 4.71 16.65
C PHE A 407 -5.06 3.54 17.56
N SER A 408 -4.36 3.37 18.66
CA SER A 408 -4.83 2.56 19.78
C SER A 408 -5.95 3.32 20.49
N SER A 409 -7.21 3.02 20.14
CA SER A 409 -8.39 3.62 20.84
C SER A 409 -8.37 3.29 22.32
N LYS A 410 -7.83 2.12 22.68
CA LYS A 410 -7.47 1.70 24.04
C LYS A 410 -6.29 0.73 23.91
N PRO A 411 -5.18 0.91 24.65
CA PRO A 411 -4.05 -0.01 24.62
C PRO A 411 -4.47 -1.45 24.88
N GLY A 412 -3.98 -2.37 24.04
CA GLY A 412 -4.34 -3.78 24.11
C GLY A 412 -5.71 -4.14 23.53
N VAL A 413 -6.46 -3.16 22.98
CA VAL A 413 -7.68 -3.38 22.19
C VAL A 413 -7.35 -3.19 20.71
N PRO A 414 -7.78 -4.09 19.82
CA PRO A 414 -7.43 -4.00 18.40
C PRO A 414 -8.24 -2.93 17.66
N ASN A 415 -7.63 -2.42 16.58
CA ASN A 415 -8.31 -1.64 15.57
C ASN A 415 -9.09 -2.52 14.58
N MET A 416 -9.67 -1.92 13.54
CA MET A 416 -10.43 -2.65 12.51
C MET A 416 -9.61 -3.70 11.75
N PHE A 417 -8.29 -3.64 11.76
CA PHE A 417 -7.38 -4.62 11.13
C PHE A 417 -6.96 -5.75 12.08
N GLY A 418 -7.47 -5.76 13.32
CA GLY A 418 -7.04 -6.71 14.34
C GLY A 418 -5.65 -6.42 14.89
N LEU A 419 -5.04 -5.28 14.53
CA LEU A 419 -3.73 -4.89 15.03
C LEU A 419 -3.85 -4.36 16.45
N LEU A 420 -3.00 -4.89 17.32
CA LEU A 420 -2.80 -4.36 18.66
C LEU A 420 -1.85 -3.18 18.64
N GLY A 421 -2.04 -2.26 19.56
CA GLY A 421 -1.13 -1.17 19.85
C GLY A 421 -1.07 -0.90 21.35
N SER A 422 0.06 -0.33 21.76
CA SER A 422 0.33 0.13 23.13
C SER A 422 0.02 1.63 23.30
N GLU A 423 0.41 2.20 24.42
CA GLU A 423 0.39 3.66 24.65
C GLU A 423 1.26 4.40 23.60
N ALA A 424 2.26 3.76 23.03
CA ALA A 424 3.08 4.33 21.96
C ALA A 424 2.24 4.85 20.78
N ASN A 425 1.11 4.20 20.47
CA ASN A 425 0.19 4.60 19.41
C ASN A 425 -1.15 5.17 19.95
N SER A 426 -1.20 5.69 21.19
CA SER A 426 -2.40 6.36 21.72
C SER A 426 -2.69 7.68 20.99
N ILE A 427 -3.97 8.10 20.99
CA ILE A 427 -4.40 9.34 20.34
C ILE A 427 -3.83 10.56 21.08
N MET A 428 -3.25 11.50 20.32
CA MET A 428 -2.84 12.82 20.79
C MET A 428 -3.10 13.86 19.68
N PRO A 429 -3.47 15.11 20.03
CA PRO A 429 -3.64 16.19 19.05
C PRO A 429 -2.41 16.34 18.14
N GLY A 430 -2.62 16.41 16.83
CA GLY A 430 -1.56 16.59 15.84
C GLY A 430 -0.66 15.39 15.57
N LYS A 431 -0.82 14.29 16.31
CA LYS A 431 -0.07 13.02 16.12
C LYS A 431 -0.55 12.28 14.88
N ARG A 432 0.38 11.59 14.23
CA ARG A 432 0.09 10.61 13.16
C ARG A 432 -0.13 9.22 13.75
N MET A 433 -1.12 8.53 13.24
CA MET A 433 -1.38 7.14 13.61
C MET A 433 -0.39 6.18 12.96
N LEU A 434 -0.04 5.11 13.67
CA LEU A 434 0.82 4.04 13.17
C LEU A 434 0.22 3.41 11.90
N SER A 435 1.06 3.07 10.92
CA SER A 435 0.65 2.49 9.64
C SER A 435 1.37 1.17 9.37
N SER A 436 0.78 0.32 8.53
CA SER A 436 1.42 -0.86 7.96
C SER A 436 1.85 -0.67 6.50
N MET A 437 1.61 0.49 5.89
CA MET A 437 1.99 0.78 4.50
C MET A 437 3.50 0.66 4.29
N THR A 438 3.92 -0.21 3.36
CA THR A 438 5.31 -0.62 3.15
C THR A 438 5.77 -0.35 1.71
N PRO A 439 5.72 0.90 1.22
CA PRO A 439 6.34 1.19 -0.06
C PRO A 439 7.83 0.90 0.01
N THR A 440 8.35 0.10 -0.94
CA THR A 440 9.70 -0.47 -0.85
C THR A 440 10.42 -0.39 -2.20
N ILE A 441 11.71 -0.08 -2.15
CA ILE A 441 12.64 -0.13 -3.28
C ILE A 441 13.83 -1.01 -2.87
N VAL A 442 14.23 -1.91 -3.76
CA VAL A 442 15.32 -2.86 -3.55
C VAL A 442 16.42 -2.59 -4.57
N GLU A 443 17.66 -2.50 -4.11
CA GLU A 443 18.85 -2.58 -4.95
C GLU A 443 19.52 -3.94 -4.82
N LYS A 444 20.14 -4.41 -5.91
CA LYS A 444 21.07 -5.52 -5.95
C LYS A 444 22.40 -5.03 -6.54
N ASN A 445 23.49 -5.21 -5.83
CA ASN A 445 24.81 -4.74 -6.25
C ASN A 445 24.84 -3.23 -6.63
N ASN A 446 24.20 -2.38 -5.84
CA ASN A 446 24.04 -0.93 -6.03
C ASN A 446 23.27 -0.54 -7.30
N LYS A 447 22.55 -1.46 -7.94
CA LYS A 447 21.64 -1.19 -9.05
C LYS A 447 20.20 -1.40 -8.61
N LEU A 448 19.29 -0.59 -9.15
CA LEU A 448 17.85 -0.79 -8.94
C LEU A 448 17.47 -2.21 -9.36
N TYR A 449 16.77 -2.92 -8.48
CA TYR A 449 16.34 -4.30 -8.71
C TYR A 449 14.81 -4.44 -8.64
N MET A 450 14.16 -3.91 -7.60
CA MET A 450 12.69 -3.97 -7.49
C MET A 450 12.12 -2.65 -6.97
N ILE A 451 10.89 -2.36 -7.39
CA ILE A 451 10.00 -1.32 -6.82
C ILE A 451 8.70 -2.04 -6.53
N LEU A 452 8.21 -2.04 -5.29
CA LEU A 452 7.02 -2.79 -4.94
C LEU A 452 6.32 -2.26 -3.70
N GLY A 453 5.06 -2.65 -3.57
CA GLY A 453 4.22 -2.48 -2.40
C GLY A 453 2.82 -3.00 -2.68
N THR A 454 1.90 -2.82 -1.74
CA THR A 454 0.57 -3.41 -1.81
C THR A 454 -0.39 -2.69 -0.88
N PRO A 455 -1.70 -2.68 -1.15
CA PRO A 455 -2.74 -2.50 -0.14
C PRO A 455 -2.92 -3.77 0.71
N GLY A 456 -3.71 -3.69 1.80
CA GLY A 456 -4.13 -4.85 2.56
C GLY A 456 -4.03 -4.72 4.09
N GLY A 457 -4.05 -3.51 4.66
CA GLY A 457 -3.99 -3.30 6.11
C GLY A 457 -2.80 -4.03 6.74
N SER A 458 -3.05 -4.92 7.69
CA SER A 458 -2.00 -5.72 8.34
C SER A 458 -1.25 -6.64 7.37
N THR A 459 -1.88 -7.10 6.29
CA THR A 459 -1.27 -8.04 5.33
C THR A 459 -0.26 -7.38 4.38
N ILE A 460 -0.14 -6.05 4.39
CA ILE A 460 0.79 -5.30 3.52
C ILE A 460 2.23 -5.79 3.73
N ILE A 461 2.69 -5.81 4.97
CA ILE A 461 4.09 -6.11 5.32
C ILE A 461 4.46 -7.53 4.88
N THR A 462 3.60 -8.51 5.19
CA THR A 462 3.82 -9.92 4.86
C THR A 462 3.73 -10.19 3.36
N SER A 463 2.89 -9.45 2.62
CA SER A 463 2.82 -9.56 1.16
C SER A 463 4.05 -9.00 0.46
N VAL A 464 4.59 -7.87 0.92
CA VAL A 464 5.88 -7.33 0.42
C VAL A 464 7.02 -8.30 0.74
N PHE A 465 7.09 -8.82 1.95
CA PHE A 465 8.06 -9.81 2.39
C PHE A 465 8.05 -11.06 1.48
N GLN A 466 6.89 -11.67 1.28
CA GLN A 466 6.75 -12.86 0.42
C GLN A 466 7.10 -12.56 -1.03
N THR A 467 6.71 -11.40 -1.57
CA THR A 467 6.99 -11.04 -2.96
C THR A 467 8.50 -10.86 -3.20
N ILE A 468 9.24 -10.24 -2.26
CA ILE A 468 10.71 -10.14 -2.35
C ILE A 468 11.34 -11.54 -2.38
N LEU A 469 10.93 -12.42 -1.47
CA LEU A 469 11.45 -13.80 -1.41
C LEU A 469 11.09 -14.61 -2.67
N ASN A 470 9.88 -14.47 -3.17
CA ASN A 470 9.43 -15.14 -4.40
C ASN A 470 10.33 -14.78 -5.59
N ALA A 471 10.61 -13.50 -5.78
CA ALA A 471 11.46 -13.04 -6.87
C ALA A 471 12.94 -13.36 -6.62
N TYR A 472 13.43 -13.13 -5.41
CA TYR A 472 14.87 -13.23 -5.11
C TYR A 472 15.31 -14.66 -4.76
N GLU A 473 14.64 -15.36 -3.83
CA GLU A 473 15.04 -16.70 -3.39
C GLU A 473 14.51 -17.80 -4.34
N PHE A 474 13.25 -17.68 -4.73
CA PHE A 474 12.61 -18.70 -5.57
C PHE A 474 12.70 -18.40 -7.07
N LYS A 475 13.42 -17.35 -7.47
CA LYS A 475 13.75 -16.99 -8.87
C LYS A 475 12.55 -16.83 -9.78
N MET A 476 11.42 -16.40 -9.24
CA MET A 476 10.21 -16.12 -10.00
C MET A 476 10.38 -14.83 -10.81
N SER A 477 9.79 -14.79 -12.01
CA SER A 477 9.57 -13.51 -12.70
C SER A 477 8.68 -12.60 -11.85
N MET A 478 8.69 -11.27 -12.11
CA MET A 478 7.91 -10.34 -11.29
C MET A 478 6.41 -10.67 -11.29
N GLN A 479 5.85 -11.03 -12.44
CA GLN A 479 4.44 -11.41 -12.52
C GLN A 479 4.14 -12.72 -11.78
N GLU A 480 5.03 -13.73 -11.84
CA GLU A 480 4.87 -14.99 -11.08
C GLU A 480 4.94 -14.71 -9.58
N ALA A 481 5.89 -13.89 -9.12
CA ALA A 481 6.02 -13.52 -7.73
C ALA A 481 4.76 -12.81 -7.18
N VAL A 482 4.15 -11.96 -8.00
CA VAL A 482 2.90 -11.27 -7.69
C VAL A 482 1.70 -12.23 -7.68
N ASN A 483 1.66 -13.18 -8.61
CA ASN A 483 0.57 -14.17 -8.73
C ASN A 483 0.61 -15.25 -7.65
N ALA A 484 1.76 -15.48 -7.04
CA ALA A 484 1.98 -16.55 -6.07
C ALA A 484 0.97 -16.51 -4.91
N ALA A 485 0.59 -17.67 -4.43
CA ALA A 485 -0.32 -17.79 -3.28
C ALA A 485 0.32 -17.20 -2.02
N ARG A 486 -0.45 -16.46 -1.27
CA ARG A 486 0.00 -15.78 -0.06
C ARG A 486 -0.64 -16.33 1.20
N PHE A 487 0.07 -16.12 2.30
CA PHE A 487 -0.41 -16.36 3.66
C PHE A 487 -0.05 -15.18 4.54
N HIS A 488 -0.59 -15.15 5.78
CA HIS A 488 -0.38 -14.05 6.70
C HIS A 488 -0.48 -14.51 8.14
N HIS A 489 0.40 -14.00 8.98
CA HIS A 489 0.33 -14.08 10.43
C HIS A 489 0.71 -12.73 11.04
N GLN A 490 -0.03 -12.30 12.07
CA GLN A 490 0.19 -10.97 12.69
C GLN A 490 0.34 -11.04 14.21
N TRP A 491 0.93 -12.14 14.73
CA TRP A 491 1.06 -12.44 16.15
C TRP A 491 -0.29 -12.71 16.84
N LYS A 492 -1.19 -11.76 16.87
CA LYS A 492 -2.56 -11.92 17.40
C LYS A 492 -3.58 -11.35 16.42
N PRO A 493 -4.69 -12.08 16.20
CA PRO A 493 -4.95 -13.43 16.73
C PRO A 493 -3.89 -14.44 16.29
N ASP A 494 -3.66 -15.50 17.09
CA ASP A 494 -2.70 -16.56 16.78
C ASP A 494 -3.24 -17.51 15.70
N VAL A 495 -3.30 -17.01 14.47
CA VAL A 495 -3.89 -17.69 13.32
C VAL A 495 -3.04 -17.43 12.08
N VAL A 496 -2.70 -18.47 11.34
CA VAL A 496 -2.14 -18.37 9.99
C VAL A 496 -3.30 -18.33 9.00
N ILE A 497 -3.44 -17.24 8.29
CA ILE A 497 -4.46 -17.06 7.27
C ILE A 497 -3.85 -17.44 5.93
N LEU A 498 -4.49 -18.38 5.22
CA LEU A 498 -4.07 -18.82 3.89
C LEU A 498 -5.04 -18.27 2.83
N GLU A 499 -4.54 -17.96 1.64
CA GLU A 499 -5.41 -17.70 0.49
C GLU A 499 -6.29 -18.91 0.19
N PRO A 500 -7.62 -18.72 0.06
CA PRO A 500 -8.56 -19.83 -0.10
C PRO A 500 -8.25 -20.71 -1.32
N LYS A 501 -8.23 -22.02 -1.13
CA LYS A 501 -8.06 -23.03 -2.19
C LYS A 501 -6.75 -22.92 -2.97
N LYS A 502 -5.72 -22.28 -2.42
CA LYS A 502 -4.40 -22.12 -3.05
C LYS A 502 -3.32 -23.00 -2.47
N PHE A 503 -3.58 -23.65 -1.34
CA PHE A 503 -2.64 -24.52 -0.66
C PHE A 503 -3.16 -25.96 -0.63
N ASP A 504 -2.24 -26.92 -0.70
CA ASP A 504 -2.55 -28.34 -0.68
C ASP A 504 -3.11 -28.76 0.70
N SER A 505 -4.11 -29.64 0.71
CA SER A 505 -4.74 -30.13 1.94
C SER A 505 -3.78 -30.92 2.84
N ASP A 506 -2.81 -31.66 2.27
CA ASP A 506 -1.78 -32.37 3.02
C ASP A 506 -0.83 -31.38 3.72
N LEU A 507 -0.46 -30.29 3.04
CA LEU A 507 0.31 -29.22 3.65
C LEU A 507 -0.44 -28.56 4.83
N ILE A 508 -1.72 -28.26 4.63
CA ILE A 508 -2.57 -27.66 5.69
C ILE A 508 -2.68 -28.63 6.89
N PHE A 509 -2.86 -29.92 6.62
CA PHE A 509 -2.89 -30.95 7.65
C PHE A 509 -1.57 -30.99 8.44
N LYS A 510 -0.42 -31.02 7.76
CA LYS A 510 0.91 -31.03 8.37
C LYS A 510 1.18 -29.77 9.21
N LEU A 511 0.74 -28.59 8.76
CA LEU A 511 0.84 -27.36 9.55
C LEU A 511 0.01 -27.47 10.85
N LYS A 512 -1.21 -28.00 10.78
CA LYS A 512 -2.06 -28.23 11.97
C LYS A 512 -1.45 -29.24 12.93
N GLU A 513 -0.84 -30.33 12.44
CA GLU A 513 -0.12 -31.31 13.28
C GLU A 513 1.07 -30.66 14.01
N LYS A 514 1.69 -29.63 13.43
CA LYS A 514 2.74 -28.82 14.05
C LYS A 514 2.19 -27.79 15.06
N GLY A 515 0.89 -27.70 15.24
CA GLY A 515 0.23 -26.80 16.19
C GLY A 515 -0.13 -25.42 15.63
N TYR A 516 0.02 -25.18 14.32
CA TYR A 516 -0.45 -23.93 13.71
C TYR A 516 -1.97 -23.91 13.59
N ASN A 517 -2.59 -22.84 14.06
CA ASN A 517 -4.03 -22.61 13.83
C ASN A 517 -4.21 -22.02 12.43
N ILE A 518 -4.83 -22.77 11.53
CA ILE A 518 -4.96 -22.41 10.10
C ILE A 518 -6.38 -21.98 9.79
N GLU A 519 -6.52 -20.83 9.11
CA GLU A 519 -7.79 -20.32 8.63
C GLU A 519 -7.73 -20.02 7.13
N GLU A 520 -8.72 -20.52 6.37
CA GLU A 520 -8.96 -20.17 4.98
C GLU A 520 -10.26 -19.37 4.87
N LYS A 521 -10.17 -18.06 4.64
CA LYS A 521 -11.33 -17.19 4.46
C LYS A 521 -11.63 -16.97 2.99
N PHE A 522 -12.85 -17.24 2.55
CA PHE A 522 -13.29 -17.10 1.15
C PHE A 522 -13.26 -15.67 0.62
N SER A 523 -13.35 -14.67 1.49
CA SER A 523 -13.49 -13.26 1.11
C SER A 523 -12.20 -12.44 1.25
N ARG A 524 -11.12 -13.01 1.80
CA ARG A 524 -9.93 -12.23 2.13
C ARG A 524 -8.93 -12.21 0.99
N ILE A 525 -8.59 -11.01 0.55
CA ILE A 525 -7.46 -10.75 -0.32
C ILE A 525 -6.25 -10.43 0.56
N ILE A 526 -5.18 -11.24 0.47
CA ILE A 526 -3.92 -10.99 1.16
C ILE A 526 -3.05 -10.14 0.24
N GLY A 527 -3.22 -8.82 0.33
CA GLY A 527 -2.53 -7.86 -0.51
C GLY A 527 -2.94 -7.87 -1.99
N ARG A 528 -2.58 -6.80 -2.70
CA ARG A 528 -2.63 -6.65 -4.16
C ARG A 528 -1.36 -5.94 -4.58
N VAL A 529 -0.35 -6.72 -4.96
CA VAL A 529 1.00 -6.20 -5.18
C VAL A 529 1.13 -5.59 -6.57
N ASP A 530 1.53 -4.33 -6.62
CA ASP A 530 1.96 -3.66 -7.84
C ASP A 530 3.47 -3.49 -7.81
N ALA A 531 4.16 -4.13 -8.76
CA ALA A 531 5.61 -4.23 -8.70
C ALA A 531 6.28 -4.07 -10.07
N ILE A 532 7.54 -3.62 -10.03
CA ILE A 532 8.44 -3.52 -11.17
C ILE A 532 9.76 -4.18 -10.78
N MET A 533 10.36 -4.96 -11.67
CA MET A 533 11.68 -5.53 -11.51
C MET A 533 12.58 -5.11 -12.69
N VAL A 534 13.84 -4.82 -12.37
CA VAL A 534 14.90 -4.51 -13.33
C VAL A 534 15.96 -5.60 -13.21
N ASP A 535 16.21 -6.34 -14.27
CA ASP A 535 17.23 -7.40 -14.27
C ASP A 535 18.66 -6.81 -14.37
N GLU A 536 19.66 -7.69 -14.35
CA GLU A 536 21.09 -7.28 -14.41
C GLU A 536 21.48 -6.61 -15.73
N ASP A 537 20.75 -6.91 -16.81
CA ASP A 537 20.90 -6.33 -18.15
C ASP A 537 20.12 -5.00 -18.31
N GLY A 538 19.37 -4.59 -17.29
CA GLY A 538 18.55 -3.38 -17.28
C GLY A 538 17.18 -3.56 -17.94
N ASN A 539 16.74 -4.80 -18.20
CA ASN A 539 15.41 -5.04 -18.72
C ASN A 539 14.37 -4.87 -17.62
N ILE A 540 13.32 -4.12 -17.92
CA ILE A 540 12.20 -3.89 -17.01
C ILE A 540 11.13 -4.95 -17.23
N SER A 541 10.66 -5.56 -16.15
CA SER A 541 9.48 -6.40 -16.10
C SER A 541 8.52 -5.90 -15.03
N THR A 542 7.23 -6.16 -15.19
CA THR A 542 6.18 -5.65 -14.30
C THR A 542 5.33 -6.79 -13.75
N GLY A 543 4.73 -6.57 -12.59
CA GLY A 543 3.72 -7.44 -11.99
C GLY A 543 2.54 -6.61 -11.50
N ALA A 544 1.39 -6.78 -12.15
CA ALA A 544 0.11 -6.21 -11.74
C ALA A 544 -0.77 -7.33 -11.15
N ASP A 545 -1.36 -7.10 -9.99
CA ASP A 545 -2.02 -8.16 -9.22
C ASP A 545 -3.39 -8.55 -9.81
N PRO A 546 -3.59 -9.81 -10.23
CA PRO A 546 -4.87 -10.25 -10.82
C PRO A 546 -6.02 -10.32 -9.79
N ARG A 547 -5.72 -10.18 -8.49
CA ARG A 547 -6.74 -10.12 -7.44
C ARG A 547 -7.53 -8.81 -7.48
N GLY A 548 -6.90 -7.71 -7.97
CA GLY A 548 -7.50 -6.40 -8.24
C GLY A 548 -7.82 -6.18 -9.72
N ASP A 549 -8.17 -4.94 -10.07
CA ASP A 549 -8.24 -4.42 -11.45
C ASP A 549 -6.89 -3.79 -11.86
N ASP A 550 -5.83 -4.22 -11.19
CA ASP A 550 -4.48 -3.66 -11.27
C ASP A 550 -3.93 -3.84 -12.69
N PHE A 551 -3.22 -2.84 -13.17
CA PHE A 551 -2.77 -2.78 -14.55
C PHE A 551 -1.38 -2.17 -14.68
N SER A 552 -0.61 -2.71 -15.63
CA SER A 552 0.74 -2.25 -15.97
C SER A 552 0.73 -1.56 -17.34
N SER A 553 1.02 -0.26 -17.36
CA SER A 553 1.26 0.49 -18.59
C SER A 553 2.77 0.65 -18.80
N VAL A 554 3.26 0.35 -20.01
CA VAL A 554 4.69 0.33 -20.34
C VAL A 554 5.01 1.14 -21.57
N LEU A 555 6.14 1.86 -21.56
CA LEU A 555 6.73 2.54 -22.71
C LEU A 555 7.87 1.69 -23.27
N LYS A 556 7.75 1.30 -24.54
CA LYS A 556 8.74 0.50 -25.27
C LYS A 556 9.62 1.38 -26.17
#